data_c5405274f0732acec896c22b1e1162fd
#
_entry.id   c5405274f0732acec896c22b1e1162fd
#
_cell.length_a   1.000
_cell.length_b   1.000
_cell.length_c   1.000
_cell.angle_alpha   90.00
_cell.angle_beta   90.00
_cell.angle_gamma   90.00
#
_symmetry.space_group_name_H-M   'P 1'
#
loop_
_entity.id
_entity.type
_entity.pdbx_description
1 polymer ?
#
loop_
_entity_poly.entity_id
_entity_poly.type
_entity_poly.pdbx_seq_one_letter_code
_entity_poly.pdbx_strand_id
1 'polypeptide(L)'
;MNKLLIIFLLLIFSNLRAAELEEYCTTSLAEGNFHKTDCSVNSKFENKTYCFGNKKSRDIFLEDPKSMLNDAMAFYEKNKQVERTKLSQEDADIALNDPDCDLSNRDLGYLNFNGKDLTHCIMVNTSFFGADLRGANFSGSNLQRAYLNLARLEKANFSGANLREAVIFQPIFGQTNFKSANLSGARVIGTLGNVDMSYASVIGGKFGLDVGNQPMGQMKFDSSAGKFYKANFEGADLNIASFIFGDLREANLSNTNLYRAELIQADLRGADLTGADLTDANVDGADFEGVIGLNTIKGFKTLQGKCINCGMK
;
A
#
# COMPACT_ATOMS: atom_id res chain seq x y z
N MET A 1 -42.53 1.10 -40.65
CA MET A 1 -42.07 -0.13 -39.98
C MET A 1 -40.59 -0.05 -39.66
N ASN A 2 -40.16 -0.37 -38.48
CA ASN A 2 -38.80 -0.64 -38.02
C ASN A 2 -37.96 0.42 -37.28
N LYS A 3 -38.53 1.43 -36.68
CA LYS A 3 -37.81 2.14 -35.58
C LYS A 3 -38.13 1.62 -34.17
N LEU A 4 -39.24 0.90 -34.00
CA LEU A 4 -39.65 0.33 -32.69
C LEU A 4 -38.90 -0.98 -32.37
N LEU A 5 -38.44 -1.73 -33.40
CA LEU A 5 -37.77 -3.01 -33.19
C LEU A 5 -36.29 -2.87 -32.73
N ILE A 6 -35.63 -1.77 -33.09
CA ILE A 6 -34.22 -1.49 -32.70
C ILE A 6 -34.15 -1.02 -31.24
N ILE A 7 -35.15 -0.30 -30.74
CA ILE A 7 -35.21 0.14 -29.34
C ILE A 7 -35.53 -1.04 -28.42
N PHE A 8 -36.27 -2.05 -28.86
CA PHE A 8 -36.57 -3.26 -28.09
C PHE A 8 -35.35 -4.22 -28.02
N LEU A 9 -34.49 -4.25 -29.05
CA LEU A 9 -33.24 -5.04 -29.01
C LEU A 9 -32.18 -4.39 -28.13
N LEU A 10 -32.11 -3.06 -28.06
CA LEU A 10 -31.18 -2.35 -27.18
C LEU A 10 -31.55 -2.43 -25.70
N LEU A 11 -32.83 -2.63 -25.37
CA LEU A 11 -33.31 -2.82 -24.00
C LEU A 11 -33.13 -4.26 -23.48
N ILE A 12 -32.93 -5.25 -24.38
CA ILE A 12 -32.69 -6.64 -23.99
C ILE A 12 -31.21 -6.90 -23.67
N PHE A 13 -30.29 -6.08 -24.22
CA PHE A 13 -28.85 -6.20 -23.93
C PHE A 13 -28.39 -5.43 -22.69
N SER A 14 -29.24 -4.58 -22.06
CA SER A 14 -28.89 -3.84 -20.86
C SER A 14 -29.10 -4.62 -19.55
N ASN A 15 -29.56 -5.88 -19.60
CA ASN A 15 -29.82 -6.70 -18.41
C ASN A 15 -28.89 -7.92 -18.25
N LEU A 16 -27.82 -8.02 -19.01
CA LEU A 16 -26.76 -9.01 -18.78
C LEU A 16 -25.57 -8.38 -18.05
N ARG A 17 -25.81 -7.78 -16.87
CA ARG A 17 -24.77 -7.72 -15.86
C ARG A 17 -24.69 -9.13 -15.27
N ALA A 18 -23.72 -9.90 -15.68
CA ALA A 18 -23.60 -11.33 -15.34
C ALA A 18 -23.39 -11.54 -13.83
N ALA A 19 -22.85 -10.54 -13.11
CA ALA A 19 -22.65 -10.60 -11.68
C ALA A 19 -22.46 -9.20 -11.06
N GLU A 20 -22.80 -9.07 -9.79
CA GLU A 20 -22.46 -7.89 -8.99
C GLU A 20 -20.94 -7.84 -8.74
N LEU A 21 -20.41 -6.65 -8.43
CA LEU A 21 -18.99 -6.43 -8.18
C LEU A 21 -18.06 -6.84 -9.36
N GLU A 22 -18.56 -6.70 -10.60
CA GLU A 22 -17.78 -6.87 -11.85
C GLU A 22 -16.99 -8.18 -11.92
N GLU A 23 -17.55 -9.29 -11.42
CA GLU A 23 -16.93 -10.63 -11.37
C GLU A 23 -15.71 -10.73 -10.43
N TYR A 24 -15.49 -9.76 -9.53
CA TYR A 24 -14.51 -9.94 -8.48
C TYR A 24 -15.00 -10.92 -7.41
N CYS A 25 -14.07 -11.67 -6.83
CA CYS A 25 -14.37 -12.55 -5.70
C CYS A 25 -14.86 -11.74 -4.50
N THR A 26 -16.12 -11.94 -4.11
CA THR A 26 -16.75 -11.18 -3.02
C THR A 26 -16.00 -11.34 -1.69
N THR A 27 -15.55 -12.55 -1.36
CA THR A 27 -14.78 -12.80 -0.14
C THR A 27 -13.43 -12.11 -0.18
N SER A 28 -12.72 -12.14 -1.32
CA SER A 28 -11.44 -11.44 -1.47
C SER A 28 -11.60 -9.92 -1.36
N LEU A 29 -12.71 -9.36 -1.87
CA LEU A 29 -13.00 -7.93 -1.69
C LEU A 29 -13.24 -7.58 -0.22
N ALA A 30 -13.97 -8.40 0.53
CA ALA A 30 -14.17 -8.21 1.96
C ALA A 30 -12.85 -8.28 2.74
N GLU A 31 -11.90 -9.10 2.28
CA GLU A 31 -10.55 -9.21 2.83
C GLU A 31 -9.59 -8.11 2.33
N GLY A 32 -10.08 -7.16 1.53
CA GLY A 32 -9.31 -6.04 1.02
C GLY A 32 -8.47 -6.33 -0.23
N ASN A 33 -8.86 -7.32 -1.05
CA ASN A 33 -8.13 -7.72 -2.24
C ASN A 33 -9.01 -7.76 -3.49
N PHE A 34 -8.50 -7.26 -4.62
CA PHE A 34 -9.12 -7.47 -5.93
C PHE A 34 -8.67 -8.80 -6.53
N HIS A 35 -9.56 -9.78 -6.56
CA HIS A 35 -9.33 -11.05 -7.23
C HIS A 35 -10.45 -11.31 -8.25
N LYS A 36 -10.14 -11.13 -9.53
CA LYS A 36 -11.10 -11.36 -10.60
C LYS A 36 -11.29 -12.86 -10.81
N THR A 37 -12.53 -13.28 -11.05
CA THR A 37 -12.90 -14.69 -11.27
C THR A 37 -13.58 -14.83 -12.62
N ASP A 38 -13.75 -16.07 -13.08
CA ASP A 38 -14.59 -16.42 -14.22
C ASP A 38 -16.06 -16.64 -13.84
N CYS A 39 -16.39 -16.39 -12.55
CA CYS A 39 -17.70 -16.59 -11.98
C CYS A 39 -18.27 -18.03 -12.11
N SER A 40 -17.43 -19.01 -12.36
CA SER A 40 -17.82 -20.44 -12.40
C SER A 40 -18.30 -20.92 -11.03
N VAL A 41 -17.76 -20.35 -9.95
CA VAL A 41 -18.26 -20.52 -8.59
C VAL A 41 -19.02 -19.26 -8.19
N ASN A 42 -20.32 -19.38 -8.00
CA ASN A 42 -21.18 -18.25 -7.65
C ASN A 42 -22.28 -18.63 -6.64
N SER A 43 -22.94 -17.63 -6.09
CA SER A 43 -24.13 -17.78 -5.27
C SER A 43 -25.06 -16.60 -5.47
N LYS A 44 -26.35 -16.80 -5.18
CA LYS A 44 -27.36 -15.72 -5.19
C LYS A 44 -27.67 -15.29 -3.78
N PHE A 45 -27.73 -13.98 -3.58
CA PHE A 45 -28.22 -13.37 -2.35
C PHE A 45 -29.03 -12.12 -2.72
N GLU A 46 -30.23 -11.97 -2.14
CA GLU A 46 -31.17 -10.88 -2.45
C GLU A 46 -31.39 -10.67 -3.96
N ASN A 47 -31.59 -11.75 -4.72
CA ASN A 47 -31.76 -11.79 -6.18
C ASN A 47 -30.57 -11.30 -7.02
N LYS A 48 -29.40 -11.09 -6.42
CA LYS A 48 -28.16 -10.71 -7.08
C LYS A 48 -27.19 -11.88 -7.09
N THR A 49 -26.35 -11.95 -8.14
CA THR A 49 -25.33 -13.01 -8.27
C THR A 49 -23.97 -12.46 -7.84
N TYR A 50 -23.26 -13.21 -7.00
CA TYR A 50 -21.92 -12.89 -6.51
C TYR A 50 -20.97 -14.01 -6.87
N CYS A 51 -19.75 -13.65 -7.27
CA CYS A 51 -18.72 -14.56 -7.76
C CYS A 51 -17.67 -14.86 -6.67
N PHE A 52 -17.06 -16.05 -6.75
CA PHE A 52 -16.05 -16.52 -5.80
C PHE A 52 -14.91 -17.21 -6.52
N GLY A 53 -13.68 -17.08 -6.03
CA GLY A 53 -12.51 -17.72 -6.61
C GLY A 53 -12.50 -19.25 -6.42
N ASN A 54 -13.23 -19.76 -5.42
CA ASN A 54 -13.37 -21.19 -5.15
C ASN A 54 -14.57 -21.47 -4.25
N LYS A 55 -14.90 -22.77 -4.07
CA LYS A 55 -16.04 -23.19 -3.22
C LYS A 55 -15.90 -22.78 -1.76
N LYS A 56 -14.68 -22.83 -1.20
CA LYS A 56 -14.42 -22.43 0.20
C LYS A 56 -14.75 -20.97 0.43
N SER A 57 -14.34 -20.09 -0.47
CA SER A 57 -14.67 -18.64 -0.40
C SER A 57 -16.17 -18.40 -0.46
N ARG A 58 -16.90 -19.14 -1.31
CA ARG A 58 -18.36 -19.09 -1.37
C ARG A 58 -18.99 -19.56 -0.06
N ASP A 59 -18.49 -20.65 0.51
CA ASP A 59 -19.06 -21.23 1.72
C ASP A 59 -18.87 -20.29 2.94
N ILE A 60 -17.70 -19.62 3.04
CA ILE A 60 -17.45 -18.55 4.02
C ILE A 60 -18.44 -17.38 3.84
N PHE A 61 -18.70 -16.95 2.59
CA PHE A 61 -19.70 -15.92 2.32
C PHE A 61 -21.09 -16.32 2.81
N LEU A 62 -21.48 -17.58 2.64
CA LEU A 62 -22.80 -18.07 3.03
C LEU A 62 -23.01 -18.14 4.54
N GLU A 63 -21.97 -18.05 5.36
CA GLU A 63 -22.08 -18.00 6.83
C GLU A 63 -22.66 -16.65 7.31
N ASP A 64 -22.25 -15.52 6.71
CA ASP A 64 -22.80 -14.18 6.96
C ASP A 64 -22.73 -13.32 5.72
N PRO A 65 -23.64 -13.50 4.75
CA PRO A 65 -23.60 -12.78 3.47
C PRO A 65 -23.73 -11.27 3.62
N LYS A 66 -24.53 -10.81 4.59
CA LYS A 66 -24.81 -9.38 4.75
C LYS A 66 -23.59 -8.61 5.28
N SER A 67 -22.92 -9.13 6.30
CA SER A 67 -21.70 -8.51 6.83
C SER A 67 -20.61 -8.50 5.77
N MET A 68 -20.37 -9.64 5.13
CA MET A 68 -19.33 -9.75 4.10
C MET A 68 -19.59 -8.86 2.89
N LEU A 69 -20.84 -8.70 2.47
CA LEU A 69 -21.20 -7.75 1.40
C LEU A 69 -20.93 -6.31 1.79
N ASN A 70 -21.24 -5.92 3.01
CA ASN A 70 -20.94 -4.57 3.48
C ASN A 70 -19.43 -4.28 3.38
N ASP A 71 -18.59 -5.20 3.84
CA ASP A 71 -17.13 -5.05 3.77
C ASP A 71 -16.62 -5.08 2.33
N ALA A 72 -17.09 -6.03 1.52
CA ALA A 72 -16.73 -6.15 0.11
C ALA A 72 -17.14 -4.91 -0.69
N MET A 73 -18.35 -4.41 -0.50
CA MET A 73 -18.86 -3.21 -1.20
C MET A 73 -18.13 -1.96 -0.73
N ALA A 74 -17.88 -1.81 0.57
CA ALA A 74 -17.12 -0.67 1.10
C ALA A 74 -15.70 -0.66 0.52
N PHE A 75 -15.03 -1.82 0.47
CA PHE A 75 -13.72 -1.94 -0.15
C PHE A 75 -13.77 -1.69 -1.67
N TYR A 76 -14.74 -2.30 -2.38
CA TYR A 76 -14.90 -2.15 -3.82
C TYR A 76 -15.15 -0.69 -4.21
N GLU A 77 -16.14 -0.02 -3.59
CA GLU A 77 -16.47 1.37 -3.89
C GLU A 77 -15.32 2.34 -3.55
N LYS A 78 -14.59 2.05 -2.47
CA LYS A 78 -13.41 2.83 -2.08
C LYS A 78 -12.24 2.66 -3.04
N ASN A 79 -12.06 1.46 -3.61
CA ASN A 79 -10.86 1.06 -4.32
C ASN A 79 -11.10 0.62 -5.76
N LYS A 80 -12.39 0.59 -6.24
CA LYS A 80 -12.67 0.27 -7.64
C LYS A 80 -11.81 1.15 -8.53
N GLN A 81 -11.19 0.52 -9.52
CA GLN A 81 -10.35 1.27 -10.45
C GLN A 81 -11.22 2.29 -11.16
N VAL A 82 -11.03 3.56 -10.81
CA VAL A 82 -11.50 4.65 -11.64
C VAL A 82 -10.77 4.51 -12.97
N GLU A 83 -11.51 4.44 -14.07
CA GLU A 83 -10.92 4.36 -15.40
C GLU A 83 -9.99 5.56 -15.57
N ARG A 84 -8.67 5.27 -15.72
CA ARG A 84 -7.66 6.30 -15.88
C ARG A 84 -7.51 6.64 -17.34
N THR A 85 -7.65 7.91 -17.68
CA THR A 85 -7.39 8.38 -19.05
C THR A 85 -5.88 8.42 -19.28
N LYS A 86 -5.42 7.69 -20.28
CA LYS A 86 -4.01 7.69 -20.67
C LYS A 86 -3.66 9.04 -21.31
N LEU A 87 -2.55 9.65 -20.88
CA LEU A 87 -1.99 10.84 -21.51
C LEU A 87 -0.78 10.47 -22.36
N SER A 88 -0.55 11.26 -23.39
CA SER A 88 0.73 11.30 -24.10
C SER A 88 1.76 12.08 -23.27
N GLN A 89 3.05 12.00 -23.63
CA GLN A 89 4.08 12.83 -23.00
C GLN A 89 3.82 14.31 -23.23
N GLU A 90 3.39 14.67 -24.45
CA GLU A 90 3.08 16.04 -24.81
C GLU A 90 1.92 16.62 -23.99
N ASP A 91 0.81 15.87 -23.83
CA ASP A 91 -0.33 16.30 -23.03
C ASP A 91 0.04 16.44 -21.55
N ALA A 92 0.87 15.52 -21.03
CA ALA A 92 1.37 15.60 -19.67
C ALA A 92 2.28 16.83 -19.46
N ASP A 93 3.18 17.12 -20.40
CA ASP A 93 4.04 18.31 -20.35
C ASP A 93 3.24 19.62 -20.46
N ILE A 94 2.15 19.63 -21.25
CA ILE A 94 1.21 20.76 -21.30
C ILE A 94 0.53 20.95 -19.93
N ALA A 95 0.01 19.87 -19.34
CA ALA A 95 -0.66 19.94 -18.04
C ALA A 95 0.27 20.41 -16.92
N LEU A 96 1.56 20.07 -16.95
CA LEU A 96 2.54 20.54 -15.98
C LEU A 96 2.82 22.06 -16.07
N ASN A 97 2.52 22.71 -17.19
CA ASN A 97 2.67 24.16 -17.33
C ASN A 97 1.42 24.94 -16.90
N ASP A 98 0.32 24.23 -16.57
CA ASP A 98 -0.89 24.85 -16.06
C ASP A 98 -0.73 25.10 -14.55
N PRO A 99 -0.97 26.33 -14.05
CA PRO A 99 -0.96 26.63 -12.62
C PRO A 99 -1.95 25.78 -11.80
N ASP A 100 -3.06 25.35 -12.42
CA ASP A 100 -4.10 24.51 -11.84
C ASP A 100 -3.91 23.03 -12.21
N CYS A 101 -2.67 22.59 -12.37
CA CYS A 101 -2.31 21.23 -12.79
C CYS A 101 -3.09 20.15 -12.05
N ASP A 102 -4.07 19.52 -12.72
CA ASP A 102 -4.81 18.37 -12.23
C ASP A 102 -4.58 17.14 -13.13
N LEU A 103 -3.74 16.25 -12.61
CA LEU A 103 -3.43 14.95 -13.21
C LEU A 103 -4.19 13.81 -12.54
N SER A 104 -5.23 14.12 -11.75
CA SER A 104 -6.02 13.09 -11.07
C SER A 104 -6.69 12.14 -12.05
N ASN A 105 -6.73 10.86 -11.72
CA ASN A 105 -7.30 9.80 -12.57
C ASN A 105 -6.66 9.71 -13.96
N ARG A 106 -5.38 10.07 -14.09
CA ARG A 106 -4.63 9.91 -15.34
C ARG A 106 -3.73 8.67 -15.29
N ASP A 107 -3.54 8.05 -16.45
CA ASP A 107 -2.50 7.05 -16.65
C ASP A 107 -1.29 7.72 -17.31
N LEU A 108 -0.24 7.88 -16.52
CA LEU A 108 1.04 8.47 -16.90
C LEU A 108 2.14 7.38 -16.97
N GLY A 109 1.71 6.13 -17.16
CA GLY A 109 2.61 5.00 -17.19
C GLY A 109 3.66 5.13 -18.29
N TYR A 110 4.93 4.81 -17.92
CA TYR A 110 6.10 4.87 -18.79
C TYR A 110 6.49 6.28 -19.30
N LEU A 111 5.84 7.34 -18.82
CA LEU A 111 6.22 8.71 -19.19
C LEU A 111 7.48 9.17 -18.44
N ASN A 112 8.12 10.19 -18.97
CA ASN A 112 9.35 10.75 -18.43
C ASN A 112 9.08 12.07 -17.69
N PHE A 113 9.26 12.03 -16.37
CA PHE A 113 9.19 13.17 -15.46
C PHE A 113 10.53 13.43 -14.76
N ASN A 114 11.63 12.95 -15.32
CA ASN A 114 12.96 13.11 -14.71
C ASN A 114 13.27 14.59 -14.46
N GLY A 115 13.53 14.92 -13.18
CA GLY A 115 13.85 16.29 -12.74
C GLY A 115 12.70 17.30 -12.84
N LYS A 116 11.47 16.87 -13.18
CA LYS A 116 10.31 17.78 -13.28
C LYS A 116 9.84 18.22 -11.89
N ASP A 117 9.27 19.42 -11.82
CA ASP A 117 8.58 19.94 -10.65
C ASP A 117 7.08 19.67 -10.74
N LEU A 118 6.56 18.85 -9.81
CA LEU A 118 5.15 18.47 -9.71
C LEU A 118 4.52 18.94 -8.38
N THR A 119 5.16 19.87 -7.68
CA THR A 119 4.71 20.33 -6.36
C THR A 119 3.33 20.98 -6.37
N HIS A 120 2.95 21.59 -7.48
CA HIS A 120 1.67 22.29 -7.67
C HIS A 120 0.58 21.38 -8.24
N CYS A 121 0.90 20.14 -8.64
CA CYS A 121 -0.07 19.25 -9.26
C CYS A 121 -0.88 18.45 -8.24
N ILE A 122 -2.17 18.24 -8.55
CA ILE A 122 -3.04 17.27 -7.90
C ILE A 122 -2.97 15.96 -8.68
N MET A 123 -2.62 14.87 -8.01
CA MET A 123 -2.36 13.57 -8.66
C MET A 123 -3.09 12.44 -7.92
N VAL A 124 -4.33 12.72 -7.49
CA VAL A 124 -5.15 11.72 -6.80
C VAL A 124 -5.49 10.57 -7.74
N ASN A 125 -5.23 9.33 -7.31
CA ASN A 125 -5.51 8.12 -8.08
C ASN A 125 -4.78 8.06 -9.44
N THR A 126 -3.66 8.75 -9.60
CA THR A 126 -2.85 8.77 -10.82
C THR A 126 -1.96 7.52 -10.89
N SER A 127 -1.80 6.96 -12.08
CA SER A 127 -0.87 5.87 -12.34
C SER A 127 0.44 6.39 -12.91
N PHE A 128 1.54 6.13 -12.22
CA PHE A 128 2.91 6.32 -12.67
C PHE A 128 3.61 4.97 -12.91
N PHE A 129 2.85 3.96 -13.34
CA PHE A 129 3.39 2.63 -13.57
C PHE A 129 4.60 2.66 -14.52
N GLY A 130 5.77 2.24 -14.04
CA GLY A 130 7.00 2.22 -14.84
C GLY A 130 7.51 3.60 -15.31
N ALA A 131 6.96 4.70 -14.80
CA ALA A 131 7.37 6.05 -15.18
C ALA A 131 8.79 6.38 -14.69
N ASP A 132 9.49 7.24 -15.39
CA ASP A 132 10.77 7.79 -14.97
C ASP A 132 10.55 9.05 -14.13
N LEU A 133 10.65 8.90 -12.81
CA LEU A 133 10.45 9.94 -11.81
C LEU A 133 11.75 10.34 -11.13
N ARG A 134 12.91 10.01 -11.71
CA ARG A 134 14.20 10.30 -11.11
C ARG A 134 14.39 11.79 -10.88
N GLY A 135 14.73 12.15 -9.64
CA GLY A 135 14.93 13.56 -9.27
C GLY A 135 13.69 14.44 -9.39
N ALA A 136 12.52 13.86 -9.67
CA ALA A 136 11.26 14.61 -9.70
C ALA A 136 10.90 15.16 -8.32
N ASN A 137 10.31 16.34 -8.28
CA ASN A 137 9.92 17.00 -7.04
C ASN A 137 8.40 16.93 -6.84
N PHE A 138 7.98 16.15 -5.85
CA PHE A 138 6.60 15.97 -5.41
C PHE A 138 6.36 16.55 -4.01
N SER A 139 7.25 17.43 -3.53
CA SER A 139 7.14 17.90 -2.14
C SER A 139 5.81 18.61 -1.91
N GLY A 140 5.09 18.21 -0.86
CA GLY A 140 3.78 18.74 -0.51
C GLY A 140 2.63 18.36 -1.46
N SER A 141 2.86 17.65 -2.55
CA SER A 141 1.84 17.29 -3.54
C SER A 141 0.81 16.31 -3.00
N ASN A 142 -0.36 16.27 -3.62
CA ASN A 142 -1.40 15.30 -3.31
C ASN A 142 -1.36 14.10 -4.27
N LEU A 143 -0.80 12.98 -3.80
CA LEU A 143 -0.68 11.69 -4.48
C LEU A 143 -1.56 10.61 -3.82
N GLN A 144 -2.64 10.99 -3.17
CA GLN A 144 -3.52 10.01 -2.52
C GLN A 144 -3.96 8.94 -3.53
N ARG A 145 -3.83 7.65 -3.16
CA ARG A 145 -4.12 6.49 -4.01
C ARG A 145 -3.33 6.43 -5.32
N ALA A 146 -2.22 7.13 -5.43
CA ALA A 146 -1.36 7.01 -6.61
C ALA A 146 -0.73 5.61 -6.71
N TYR A 147 -0.44 5.19 -7.95
CA TYR A 147 0.23 3.93 -8.27
C TYR A 147 1.63 4.23 -8.80
N LEU A 148 2.64 3.85 -8.04
CA LEU A 148 4.05 4.06 -8.36
C LEU A 148 4.78 2.72 -8.61
N ASN A 149 4.04 1.70 -9.04
CA ASN A 149 4.59 0.37 -9.27
C ASN A 149 5.62 0.41 -10.39
N LEU A 150 6.78 -0.21 -10.18
CA LEU A 150 7.90 -0.28 -11.12
C LEU A 150 8.45 1.10 -11.55
N ALA A 151 8.03 2.20 -10.94
CA ALA A 151 8.55 3.54 -11.25
C ALA A 151 10.02 3.68 -10.83
N ARG A 152 10.75 4.55 -11.50
CA ARG A 152 12.12 4.91 -11.14
C ARG A 152 12.09 6.14 -10.26
N LEU A 153 12.42 5.96 -8.97
CA LEU A 153 12.27 6.96 -7.92
C LEU A 153 13.60 7.50 -7.37
N GLU A 154 14.73 7.16 -8.02
CA GLU A 154 16.05 7.57 -7.53
C GLU A 154 16.12 9.09 -7.40
N LYS A 155 16.44 9.59 -6.21
CA LYS A 155 16.51 11.01 -5.83
C LYS A 155 15.18 11.78 -5.95
N ALA A 156 14.04 11.09 -6.13
CA ALA A 156 12.74 11.76 -6.09
C ALA A 156 12.45 12.31 -4.69
N ASN A 157 11.81 13.47 -4.64
CA ASN A 157 11.47 14.17 -3.41
C ASN A 157 9.96 14.13 -3.15
N PHE A 158 9.53 13.34 -2.18
CA PHE A 158 8.15 13.27 -1.69
C PHE A 158 7.98 13.90 -0.30
N SER A 159 8.88 14.80 0.09
CA SER A 159 8.80 15.39 1.43
C SER A 159 7.48 16.11 1.65
N GLY A 160 6.79 15.80 2.75
CA GLY A 160 5.47 16.37 3.08
C GLY A 160 4.34 15.98 2.12
N ALA A 161 4.57 15.11 1.12
CA ALA A 161 3.53 14.69 0.18
C ALA A 161 2.44 13.85 0.86
N ASN A 162 1.21 13.94 0.35
CA ASN A 162 0.10 13.08 0.75
C ASN A 162 0.07 11.83 -0.14
N LEU A 163 0.60 10.72 0.36
CA LEU A 163 0.64 9.40 -0.28
C LEU A 163 -0.33 8.41 0.40
N ARG A 164 -1.38 8.89 1.05
CA ARG A 164 -2.36 8.01 1.70
C ARG A 164 -2.90 6.98 0.73
N GLU A 165 -2.93 5.71 1.17
CA GLU A 165 -3.47 4.61 0.38
C GLU A 165 -2.75 4.41 -0.98
N ALA A 166 -1.58 5.01 -1.19
CA ALA A 166 -0.79 4.79 -2.41
C ALA A 166 -0.25 3.35 -2.49
N VAL A 167 -0.05 2.88 -3.71
CA VAL A 167 0.56 1.57 -3.97
C VAL A 167 1.92 1.76 -4.62
N ILE A 168 2.95 1.29 -3.92
CA ILE A 168 4.36 1.42 -4.31
C ILE A 168 4.95 0.01 -4.30
N PHE A 169 4.89 -0.67 -5.46
CA PHE A 169 5.33 -2.06 -5.58
C PHE A 169 6.54 -2.14 -6.51
N GLN A 170 7.66 -2.62 -5.97
CA GLN A 170 8.92 -2.79 -6.69
C GLN A 170 9.40 -1.58 -7.52
N PRO A 171 9.35 -0.36 -7.03
CA PRO A 171 9.99 0.73 -7.72
C PRO A 171 11.51 0.61 -7.60
N ILE A 172 12.23 1.35 -8.42
CA ILE A 172 13.67 1.51 -8.27
C ILE A 172 13.89 2.72 -7.36
N PHE A 173 14.33 2.46 -6.13
CA PHE A 173 14.69 3.50 -5.16
C PHE A 173 16.18 3.86 -5.24
N GLY A 174 16.53 4.96 -4.61
CA GLY A 174 17.91 5.42 -4.43
C GLY A 174 17.93 6.85 -3.94
N GLN A 175 18.23 7.07 -2.65
CA GLN A 175 18.20 8.39 -2.02
C GLN A 175 16.82 9.09 -2.15
N THR A 176 15.74 8.32 -2.22
CA THR A 176 14.37 8.85 -2.27
C THR A 176 14.01 9.45 -0.92
N ASN A 177 13.39 10.62 -0.94
CA ASN A 177 13.05 11.38 0.27
C ASN A 177 11.54 11.34 0.51
N PHE A 178 11.10 10.72 1.64
CA PHE A 178 9.71 10.72 2.14
C PHE A 178 9.58 11.44 3.48
N LYS A 179 10.54 12.30 3.82
CA LYS A 179 10.52 13.02 5.11
C LYS A 179 9.18 13.74 5.29
N SER A 180 8.54 13.53 6.45
CA SER A 180 7.23 14.10 6.79
C SER A 180 6.10 13.75 5.82
N ALA A 181 6.26 12.79 4.91
CA ALA A 181 5.20 12.34 4.01
C ALA A 181 4.10 11.57 4.77
N ASN A 182 2.88 11.63 4.26
CA ASN A 182 1.77 10.84 4.79
C ASN A 182 1.54 9.59 3.92
N LEU A 183 1.98 8.44 4.39
CA LEU A 183 1.82 7.12 3.77
C LEU A 183 0.78 6.26 4.54
N SER A 184 -0.12 6.87 5.31
CA SER A 184 -1.11 6.12 6.09
C SER A 184 -1.98 5.25 5.19
N GLY A 185 -2.09 3.96 5.52
CA GLY A 185 -2.78 2.97 4.71
C GLY A 185 -2.10 2.64 3.37
N ALA A 186 -0.94 3.21 3.06
CA ALA A 186 -0.21 2.88 1.83
C ALA A 186 0.33 1.45 1.88
N ARG A 187 0.49 0.87 0.70
CA ARG A 187 1.15 -0.42 0.50
C ARG A 187 2.52 -0.18 -0.14
N VAL A 188 3.59 -0.55 0.56
CA VAL A 188 4.96 -0.36 0.07
C VAL A 188 5.73 -1.68 0.17
N ILE A 189 6.15 -2.22 -0.96
CA ILE A 189 6.90 -3.48 -1.08
C ILE A 189 8.09 -3.26 -2.02
N GLY A 190 9.27 -3.62 -1.59
CA GLY A 190 10.49 -3.54 -2.40
C GLY A 190 11.72 -3.18 -1.58
N THR A 191 12.86 -3.09 -2.24
CA THR A 191 14.13 -2.71 -1.62
C THR A 191 14.33 -1.20 -1.74
N LEU A 192 14.17 -0.50 -0.60
CA LEU A 192 14.25 0.96 -0.51
C LEU A 192 15.66 1.46 -0.19
N GLY A 193 16.50 0.58 0.39
CA GLY A 193 17.82 0.96 0.89
C GLY A 193 17.75 2.06 1.94
N ASN A 194 18.62 3.04 1.85
CA ASN A 194 18.78 4.14 2.81
C ASN A 194 17.79 5.30 2.59
N VAL A 195 16.51 4.98 2.44
CA VAL A 195 15.42 5.98 2.31
C VAL A 195 15.34 6.89 3.54
N ASP A 196 14.91 8.15 3.36
CA ASP A 196 14.57 9.04 4.48
C ASP A 196 13.05 9.14 4.64
N MET A 197 12.52 8.50 5.69
CA MET A 197 11.13 8.55 6.13
C MET A 197 11.00 9.21 7.52
N SER A 198 11.99 10.02 7.93
CA SER A 198 11.93 10.72 9.22
C SER A 198 10.66 11.57 9.30
N TYR A 199 9.97 11.50 10.44
CA TYR A 199 8.69 12.19 10.68
C TYR A 199 7.53 11.76 9.75
N ALA A 200 7.67 10.74 8.93
CA ALA A 200 6.59 10.26 8.08
C ALA A 200 5.47 9.62 8.90
N SER A 201 4.22 9.74 8.42
CA SER A 201 3.07 9.00 8.96
C SER A 201 2.81 7.77 8.12
N VAL A 202 2.87 6.58 8.72
CA VAL A 202 2.65 5.27 8.08
C VAL A 202 1.54 4.49 8.81
N ILE A 203 0.63 5.20 9.48
CA ILE A 203 -0.43 4.61 10.31
C ILE A 203 -1.24 3.58 9.50
N GLY A 204 -1.31 2.34 10.00
CA GLY A 204 -2.01 1.25 9.32
C GLY A 204 -1.44 0.90 7.94
N GLY A 205 -0.20 1.29 7.64
CA GLY A 205 0.48 0.96 6.39
C GLY A 205 0.68 -0.56 6.22
N LYS A 206 0.67 -1.04 4.98
CA LYS A 206 0.85 -2.46 4.62
C LYS A 206 2.21 -2.63 3.95
N PHE A 207 3.24 -2.83 4.75
CA PHE A 207 4.64 -2.96 4.32
C PHE A 207 5.15 -4.39 4.52
N GLY A 208 4.35 -5.24 5.14
CA GLY A 208 4.66 -6.64 5.35
C GLY A 208 4.45 -7.52 4.11
N LEU A 209 4.83 -8.78 4.24
CA LEU A 209 4.61 -9.79 3.20
C LEU A 209 3.11 -10.05 3.02
N ASP A 210 2.62 -9.82 1.81
CA ASP A 210 1.28 -10.25 1.40
C ASP A 210 1.39 -11.55 0.59
N VAL A 211 1.23 -12.69 1.27
CA VAL A 211 1.33 -14.02 0.64
C VAL A 211 0.26 -14.30 -0.42
N GLY A 212 -0.85 -13.58 -0.42
CA GLY A 212 -1.95 -13.75 -1.37
C GLY A 212 -1.67 -13.19 -2.77
N ASN A 213 -0.74 -12.24 -2.89
CA ASN A 213 -0.50 -11.48 -4.13
C ASN A 213 0.92 -11.61 -4.69
N GLN A 214 1.71 -12.59 -4.25
CA GLN A 214 3.10 -12.74 -4.70
C GLN A 214 3.36 -14.11 -5.32
N PRO A 215 3.11 -14.29 -6.63
CA PRO A 215 3.37 -15.57 -7.30
C PRO A 215 4.86 -15.88 -7.50
N MET A 216 5.78 -14.95 -7.25
CA MET A 216 7.21 -15.04 -7.63
C MET A 216 8.19 -14.76 -6.49
N GLY A 217 7.95 -15.26 -5.29
CA GLY A 217 8.92 -15.18 -4.19
C GLY A 217 8.53 -14.20 -3.08
N GLN A 218 9.25 -14.28 -1.97
CA GLN A 218 8.99 -13.47 -0.78
C GLN A 218 9.57 -12.07 -0.96
N MET A 219 8.84 -11.17 -1.61
CA MET A 219 9.22 -9.78 -1.66
C MET A 219 8.78 -9.10 -0.37
N LYS A 220 9.74 -8.51 0.33
CA LYS A 220 9.52 -7.80 1.58
C LYS A 220 9.81 -6.32 1.43
N PHE A 221 9.33 -5.52 2.36
CA PHE A 221 9.86 -4.20 2.58
C PHE A 221 11.29 -4.34 3.13
N ASP A 222 12.27 -3.86 2.42
CA ASP A 222 13.65 -3.82 2.85
C ASP A 222 14.17 -2.38 2.79
N SER A 223 14.39 -1.81 3.97
CA SER A 223 14.95 -0.47 4.11
C SER A 223 16.13 -0.50 5.09
N SER A 224 17.11 -1.34 4.75
CA SER A 224 18.36 -1.38 5.49
C SER A 224 19.06 -0.01 5.45
N ALA A 225 19.56 0.45 6.61
CA ALA A 225 20.13 1.78 6.84
C ALA A 225 19.17 2.96 6.54
N GLY A 226 17.87 2.71 6.51
CA GLY A 226 16.84 3.75 6.36
C GLY A 226 16.74 4.65 7.59
N LYS A 227 16.24 5.86 7.37
CA LYS A 227 15.99 6.83 8.45
C LYS A 227 14.50 6.92 8.73
N PHE A 228 14.12 6.57 9.96
CA PHE A 228 12.75 6.55 10.46
C PHE A 228 12.59 7.34 11.76
N TYR A 229 13.51 8.27 12.01
CA TYR A 229 13.49 9.08 13.23
C TYR A 229 12.12 9.76 13.38
N LYS A 230 11.45 9.50 14.52
CA LYS A 230 10.11 10.01 14.83
C LYS A 230 9.02 9.66 13.76
N ALA A 231 9.23 8.64 12.97
CA ALA A 231 8.18 8.16 12.08
C ALA A 231 7.05 7.49 12.88
N ASN A 232 5.82 7.60 12.41
CA ASN A 232 4.67 6.98 13.04
C ASN A 232 4.20 5.76 12.23
N PHE A 233 4.47 4.57 12.74
CA PHE A 233 4.06 3.27 12.20
C PHE A 233 2.90 2.64 12.98
N GLU A 234 2.17 3.39 13.79
CA GLU A 234 1.09 2.85 14.62
C GLU A 234 0.17 1.91 13.83
N GLY A 235 0.00 0.68 14.33
CA GLY A 235 -0.86 -0.33 13.72
C GLY A 235 -0.45 -0.79 12.33
N ALA A 236 0.76 -0.46 11.85
CA ALA A 236 1.23 -0.89 10.54
C ALA A 236 1.55 -2.39 10.53
N ASP A 237 1.38 -3.02 9.37
CA ASP A 237 1.87 -4.37 9.11
C ASP A 237 3.28 -4.30 8.52
N LEU A 238 4.26 -4.71 9.32
CA LEU A 238 5.70 -4.75 9.03
C LEU A 238 6.24 -6.18 9.14
N ASN A 239 5.38 -7.20 8.99
CA ASN A 239 5.82 -8.59 9.10
C ASN A 239 6.94 -8.88 8.10
N ILE A 240 7.98 -9.57 8.54
CA ILE A 240 9.22 -9.88 7.81
C ILE A 240 9.96 -8.66 7.19
N ALA A 241 9.55 -7.44 7.50
CA ALA A 241 10.26 -6.24 7.03
C ALA A 241 11.70 -6.21 7.52
N SER A 242 12.59 -5.60 6.73
CA SER A 242 14.00 -5.41 7.12
C SER A 242 14.28 -3.94 7.42
N PHE A 243 14.79 -3.70 8.63
CA PHE A 243 15.28 -2.43 9.15
C PHE A 243 16.73 -2.56 9.64
N ILE A 244 17.51 -3.43 9.03
CA ILE A 244 18.90 -3.67 9.42
C ILE A 244 19.69 -2.34 9.38
N PHE A 245 20.39 -1.98 10.46
CA PHE A 245 21.07 -0.69 10.65
C PHE A 245 20.13 0.54 10.56
N GLY A 246 18.81 0.37 10.67
CA GLY A 246 17.85 1.46 10.56
C GLY A 246 17.86 2.39 11.76
N ASP A 247 17.66 3.69 11.53
CA ASP A 247 17.46 4.69 12.58
C ASP A 247 15.96 4.82 12.91
N LEU A 248 15.52 4.08 13.93
CA LEU A 248 14.14 4.04 14.43
C LEU A 248 13.98 4.82 15.75
N ARG A 249 14.93 5.71 16.06
CA ARG A 249 14.89 6.49 17.31
C ARG A 249 13.61 7.29 17.42
N GLU A 250 12.98 7.21 18.60
CA GLU A 250 11.74 7.90 18.92
C GLU A 250 10.57 7.60 17.93
N ALA A 251 10.67 6.53 17.13
CA ALA A 251 9.57 6.12 16.26
C ALA A 251 8.40 5.55 17.07
N ASN A 252 7.17 5.83 16.66
CA ASN A 252 5.99 5.16 17.18
C ASN A 252 5.76 3.86 16.42
N LEU A 253 6.06 2.73 17.06
CA LEU A 253 5.84 1.37 16.58
C LEU A 253 4.73 0.67 17.39
N SER A 254 3.86 1.44 18.08
CA SER A 254 2.80 0.86 18.89
C SER A 254 1.80 0.06 18.04
N ASN A 255 1.40 -1.10 18.55
CA ASN A 255 0.47 -2.03 17.90
C ASN A 255 0.91 -2.50 16.50
N THR A 256 2.18 -2.36 16.12
CA THR A 256 2.70 -2.85 14.85
C THR A 256 2.82 -4.38 14.84
N ASN A 257 2.64 -4.97 13.67
CA ASN A 257 2.99 -6.34 13.40
C ASN A 257 4.44 -6.41 12.88
N LEU A 258 5.39 -6.73 13.75
CA LEU A 258 6.82 -6.93 13.44
C LEU A 258 7.19 -8.43 13.46
N TYR A 259 6.22 -9.33 13.24
CA TYR A 259 6.46 -10.76 13.17
C TYR A 259 7.60 -11.10 12.22
N ARG A 260 8.66 -11.76 12.73
CA ARG A 260 9.86 -12.13 11.97
C ARG A 260 10.57 -10.95 11.27
N ALA A 261 10.38 -9.72 11.73
CA ALA A 261 11.12 -8.57 11.20
C ALA A 261 12.60 -8.66 11.51
N GLU A 262 13.43 -8.08 10.65
CA GLU A 262 14.87 -7.98 10.82
C GLU A 262 15.23 -6.59 11.34
N LEU A 263 15.57 -6.51 12.63
CA LEU A 263 15.96 -5.29 13.34
C LEU A 263 17.45 -5.34 13.74
N ILE A 264 18.26 -6.12 13.01
CA ILE A 264 19.68 -6.32 13.31
C ILE A 264 20.39 -4.97 13.35
N GLN A 265 21.05 -4.66 14.48
CA GLN A 265 21.77 -3.41 14.72
C GLN A 265 20.93 -2.12 14.46
N ALA A 266 19.60 -2.23 14.54
CA ALA A 266 18.74 -1.07 14.47
C ALA A 266 18.83 -0.21 15.74
N ASP A 267 18.75 1.09 15.58
CA ASP A 267 18.69 2.04 16.69
C ASP A 267 17.23 2.32 17.06
N LEU A 268 16.73 1.70 18.12
CA LEU A 268 15.36 1.82 18.63
C LEU A 268 15.28 2.75 19.85
N ARG A 269 16.31 3.50 20.17
CA ARG A 269 16.35 4.32 21.39
C ARG A 269 15.16 5.26 21.47
N GLY A 270 14.41 5.15 22.59
CA GLY A 270 13.22 5.95 22.83
C GLY A 270 12.00 5.61 21.96
N ALA A 271 12.05 4.56 21.15
CA ALA A 271 10.89 4.12 20.36
C ALA A 271 9.75 3.60 21.24
N ASP A 272 8.51 3.77 20.80
CA ASP A 272 7.32 3.20 21.46
C ASP A 272 6.94 1.87 20.77
N LEU A 273 7.13 0.76 21.47
CA LEU A 273 6.77 -0.60 21.07
C LEU A 273 5.52 -1.13 21.80
N THR A 274 4.72 -0.25 22.41
CA THR A 274 3.54 -0.66 23.18
C THR A 274 2.61 -1.55 22.34
N GLY A 275 2.39 -2.79 22.78
CA GLY A 275 1.51 -3.75 22.12
C GLY A 275 2.01 -4.30 20.78
N ALA A 276 3.22 -3.99 20.36
CA ALA A 276 3.82 -4.50 19.13
C ALA A 276 4.02 -6.03 19.19
N ASP A 277 3.88 -6.70 18.05
CA ASP A 277 4.17 -8.13 17.90
C ASP A 277 5.55 -8.33 17.27
N LEU A 278 6.53 -8.70 18.10
CA LEU A 278 7.89 -9.00 17.71
C LEU A 278 8.16 -10.53 17.70
N THR A 279 7.13 -11.36 17.61
CA THR A 279 7.30 -12.82 17.59
C THR A 279 8.31 -13.21 16.50
N ASP A 280 9.35 -13.96 16.90
CA ASP A 280 10.45 -14.43 16.05
C ASP A 280 11.26 -13.31 15.33
N ALA A 281 11.13 -12.04 15.73
CA ALA A 281 11.93 -10.97 15.16
C ALA A 281 13.42 -11.11 15.54
N ASN A 282 14.32 -10.74 14.62
CA ASN A 282 15.75 -10.74 14.86
C ASN A 282 16.22 -9.35 15.31
N VAL A 283 16.65 -9.24 16.55
CA VAL A 283 17.08 -8.01 17.21
C VAL A 283 18.58 -7.99 17.55
N ASP A 284 19.38 -8.80 16.87
CA ASP A 284 20.81 -8.92 17.18
C ASP A 284 21.54 -7.58 17.07
N GLY A 285 22.12 -7.12 18.19
CA GLY A 285 22.77 -5.82 18.28
C GLY A 285 21.87 -4.60 18.23
N ALA A 286 20.54 -4.75 18.19
CA ALA A 286 19.61 -3.61 18.24
C ALA A 286 19.64 -2.92 19.61
N ASP A 287 19.60 -1.58 19.64
CA ASP A 287 19.63 -0.79 20.87
C ASP A 287 18.21 -0.38 21.30
N PHE A 288 17.81 -0.89 22.47
CA PHE A 288 16.51 -0.66 23.09
C PHE A 288 16.56 0.36 24.23
N GLU A 289 17.60 1.21 24.33
CA GLU A 289 17.69 2.20 25.40
C GLU A 289 16.46 3.11 25.41
N GLY A 290 15.76 3.17 26.56
CA GLY A 290 14.58 4.02 26.74
C GLY A 290 13.34 3.63 25.92
N VAL A 291 13.30 2.42 25.32
CA VAL A 291 12.10 1.92 24.63
C VAL A 291 10.92 1.87 25.57
N ILE A 292 9.77 2.35 25.09
CA ILE A 292 8.48 2.37 25.80
C ILE A 292 7.74 1.06 25.47
N GLY A 293 7.03 0.50 26.46
CA GLY A 293 6.11 -0.62 26.27
C GLY A 293 6.76 -2.00 26.21
N LEU A 294 8.03 -2.19 26.58
CA LEU A 294 8.73 -3.49 26.56
C LEU A 294 7.97 -4.61 27.24
N ASN A 295 7.22 -4.32 28.31
CA ASN A 295 6.42 -5.30 29.05
C ASN A 295 5.10 -5.66 28.34
N THR A 296 4.75 -5.01 27.27
CA THR A 296 3.50 -5.23 26.49
C THR A 296 3.75 -5.91 25.16
N ILE A 297 5.03 -6.08 24.78
CA ILE A 297 5.43 -6.70 23.51
C ILE A 297 5.00 -8.16 23.49
N LYS A 298 4.41 -8.60 22.37
CA LYS A 298 4.22 -10.03 22.10
C LYS A 298 5.51 -10.61 21.54
N GLY A 299 5.78 -11.89 21.84
CA GLY A 299 6.92 -12.60 21.28
C GLY A 299 8.28 -12.26 21.91
N PHE A 300 8.33 -11.55 23.06
CA PHE A 300 9.60 -11.19 23.70
C PHE A 300 10.52 -12.39 23.98
N LYS A 301 9.90 -13.57 24.28
CA LYS A 301 10.64 -14.81 24.56
C LYS A 301 11.14 -15.54 23.30
N THR A 302 10.63 -15.18 22.13
CA THR A 302 10.99 -15.80 20.84
C THR A 302 11.91 -14.91 20.01
N LEU A 303 12.32 -13.75 20.56
CA LEU A 303 13.29 -12.87 19.90
C LEU A 303 14.57 -13.62 19.58
N GLN A 304 15.12 -13.36 18.41
CA GLN A 304 16.39 -13.92 17.94
C GLN A 304 17.52 -12.90 18.11
N GLY A 305 18.73 -13.38 18.42
CA GLY A 305 19.89 -12.54 18.66
C GLY A 305 19.93 -11.92 20.07
N LYS A 306 20.85 -11.00 20.29
CA LYS A 306 21.08 -10.30 21.55
C LYS A 306 20.87 -8.80 21.36
N CYS A 307 19.83 -8.24 21.94
CA CYS A 307 19.61 -6.80 21.96
C CYS A 307 20.45 -6.13 23.07
N ILE A 308 20.71 -4.84 22.87
CA ILE A 308 21.37 -3.94 23.84
C ILE A 308 20.24 -3.26 24.64
N ASN A 309 20.41 -3.13 25.95
CA ASN A 309 19.47 -2.42 26.87
C ASN A 309 18.04 -2.97 26.90
N CYS A 310 17.77 -4.17 26.43
CA CYS A 310 16.43 -4.75 26.39
C CYS A 310 16.04 -5.61 27.61
N GLY A 311 16.93 -5.78 28.57
CA GLY A 311 16.68 -6.59 29.77
C GLY A 311 16.68 -8.11 29.56
N MET A 312 17.05 -8.61 28.40
CA MET A 312 17.40 -10.02 28.19
C MET A 312 18.71 -10.34 28.91
N LYS A 313 18.71 -11.37 29.79
CA LYS A 313 19.88 -11.86 30.48
C LYS A 313 20.51 -13.01 29.71
#